data_dcc3cdda74f0535811cf419871288f04
#
_entry.id   dcc3cdda74f0535811cf419871288f04
#
_cell.length_a   1.000
_cell.length_b   1.000
_cell.length_c   1.000
_cell.angle_alpha   90.00
_cell.angle_beta   90.00
_cell.angle_gamma   90.00
#
_symmetry.space_group_name_H-M   'P 1'
#
loop_
_entity.id
_entity.type
_entity.pdbx_description
1 polymer ?
#
loop_
_entity_poly.entity_id
_entity_poly.type
_entity_poly.pdbx_seq_one_letter_code
_entity_poly.pdbx_strand_id
1 'polypeptide(L)'
;MALTPEELESIRARIPAKPESDIPTPYEDLVRRILTEGTLKSDRTGTGTISLFGQQMRFDLSKGFPLITTKRVWFKGVAYELLWFLRGSSNINWLVEHGVHIWDEWADADGNLGPVYGVQWRSWPAPTKDDPNRTIDQIANVMDLIRNNPDSRRMIVTAWNPAEVENMALPPCHALFQFYVADGKLSCQLYQRSCDMFLGVPFNIASYSLLTCMMAQQTGLEPGEFVWTGGDCHVYDNHVEQVLEQLSRAPYPYPTLSIDKAPSIFEYQYEDFHVENYQHHAKIAAPVAV
;
A
#
# COMPACT_ATOMS: atom_id res chain seq x y z
N MET A 1 5.86 -22.85 14.19
CA MET A 1 6.44 -23.89 13.29
C MET A 1 5.84 -23.64 11.92
N ALA A 2 6.66 -23.71 10.87
CA ALA A 2 6.16 -23.57 9.49
C ALA A 2 5.19 -24.74 9.17
N LEU A 3 4.19 -24.45 8.34
CA LEU A 3 3.20 -25.44 7.88
C LEU A 3 3.86 -26.61 7.13
N THR A 4 3.29 -27.79 7.27
CA THR A 4 3.65 -28.99 6.48
C THR A 4 2.80 -29.06 5.20
N PRO A 5 3.20 -29.88 4.20
CA PRO A 5 2.37 -30.11 3.02
C PRO A 5 0.98 -30.68 3.35
N GLU A 6 0.87 -31.55 4.35
CA GLU A 6 -0.40 -32.14 4.80
C GLU A 6 -1.31 -31.07 5.42
N GLU A 7 -0.75 -30.15 6.20
CA GLU A 7 -1.49 -29.01 6.75
C GLU A 7 -1.95 -28.04 5.65
N LEU A 8 -1.13 -27.82 4.61
CA LEU A 8 -1.54 -27.01 3.45
C LEU A 8 -2.75 -27.64 2.73
N GLU A 9 -2.75 -28.96 2.51
CA GLU A 9 -3.90 -29.64 1.91
C GLU A 9 -5.16 -29.54 2.81
N SER A 10 -4.99 -29.64 4.12
CA SER A 10 -6.08 -29.42 5.08
C SER A 10 -6.63 -27.99 5.00
N ILE A 11 -5.76 -26.98 4.85
CA ILE A 11 -6.18 -25.58 4.65
C ILE A 11 -6.97 -25.43 3.35
N ARG A 12 -6.48 -25.99 2.24
CA ARG A 12 -7.15 -25.97 0.94
C ARG A 12 -8.56 -26.53 1.00
N ALA A 13 -8.76 -27.64 1.70
CA ALA A 13 -10.06 -28.26 1.89
C ALA A 13 -11.04 -27.38 2.71
N ARG A 14 -10.54 -26.42 3.49
CA ARG A 14 -11.31 -25.52 4.35
C ARG A 14 -11.57 -24.15 3.72
N ILE A 15 -11.03 -23.87 2.54
CA ILE A 15 -11.26 -22.59 1.86
C ILE A 15 -12.79 -22.45 1.62
N PRO A 16 -13.44 -21.41 2.16
CA PRO A 16 -14.89 -21.28 2.02
C PRO A 16 -15.26 -21.02 0.56
N ALA A 17 -16.46 -21.43 0.15
CA ALA A 17 -16.99 -21.05 -1.16
C ALA A 17 -17.00 -19.51 -1.29
N LYS A 18 -16.76 -19.02 -2.51
CA LYS A 18 -16.85 -17.57 -2.76
C LYS A 18 -18.29 -17.13 -2.51
N PRO A 19 -18.52 -16.11 -1.66
CA PRO A 19 -19.86 -15.55 -1.48
C PRO A 19 -20.45 -15.05 -2.81
N GLU A 20 -21.73 -15.29 -3.03
CA GLU A 20 -22.43 -14.73 -4.19
C GLU A 20 -22.51 -13.20 -4.06
N SER A 21 -21.99 -12.49 -5.05
CA SER A 21 -21.97 -11.03 -5.08
C SER A 21 -21.62 -10.53 -6.48
N ASP A 22 -22.29 -9.46 -6.92
CA ASP A 22 -21.95 -8.73 -8.15
C ASP A 22 -20.82 -7.71 -7.92
N ILE A 23 -20.35 -7.57 -6.69
CA ILE A 23 -19.27 -6.64 -6.34
C ILE A 23 -17.93 -7.28 -6.72
N PRO A 24 -17.08 -6.60 -7.51
CA PRO A 24 -15.74 -7.08 -7.81
C PRO A 24 -14.88 -7.28 -6.55
N THR A 25 -14.19 -8.41 -6.47
CA THR A 25 -13.37 -8.79 -5.31
C THR A 25 -11.92 -9.13 -5.71
N PRO A 26 -11.18 -8.24 -6.41
CA PRO A 26 -9.85 -8.57 -6.92
C PRO A 26 -8.86 -8.94 -5.79
N TYR A 27 -9.00 -8.32 -4.62
CA TYR A 27 -8.15 -8.63 -3.46
C TYR A 27 -8.50 -10.01 -2.88
N GLU A 28 -9.74 -10.29 -2.58
CA GLU A 28 -10.19 -11.57 -2.02
C GLU A 28 -9.95 -12.73 -2.99
N ASP A 29 -10.12 -12.49 -4.29
CA ASP A 29 -9.85 -13.48 -5.33
C ASP A 29 -8.36 -13.83 -5.39
N LEU A 30 -7.47 -12.86 -5.27
CA LEU A 30 -6.03 -13.11 -5.18
C LEU A 30 -5.66 -13.85 -3.88
N VAL A 31 -6.20 -13.44 -2.75
CA VAL A 31 -5.95 -14.12 -1.47
C VAL A 31 -6.41 -15.58 -1.52
N ARG A 32 -7.59 -15.84 -2.08
CA ARG A 32 -8.10 -17.22 -2.31
C ARG A 32 -7.16 -18.01 -3.20
N ARG A 33 -6.70 -17.41 -4.28
CA ARG A 33 -5.78 -18.02 -5.21
C ARG A 33 -4.43 -18.37 -4.56
N ILE A 34 -3.90 -17.50 -3.68
CA ILE A 34 -2.68 -17.78 -2.93
C ILE A 34 -2.85 -19.03 -2.05
N LEU A 35 -3.95 -19.17 -1.33
CA LEU A 35 -4.20 -20.37 -0.54
C LEU A 35 -4.36 -21.63 -1.40
N THR A 36 -4.97 -21.51 -2.59
CA THR A 36 -5.25 -22.64 -3.49
C THR A 36 -4.02 -23.10 -4.27
N GLU A 37 -3.27 -22.16 -4.85
CA GLU A 37 -2.19 -22.41 -5.81
C GLU A 37 -0.79 -22.18 -5.22
N GLY A 38 -0.70 -21.47 -4.08
CA GLY A 38 0.57 -21.10 -3.47
C GLY A 38 1.39 -22.26 -2.94
N THR A 39 2.68 -22.01 -2.78
CA THR A 39 3.65 -22.96 -2.23
C THR A 39 4.11 -22.54 -0.85
N LEU A 40 4.44 -23.49 -0.01
CA LEU A 40 5.05 -23.24 1.30
C LEU A 40 6.46 -22.67 1.10
N LYS A 41 6.75 -21.60 1.84
CA LYS A 41 8.03 -20.92 1.77
C LYS A 41 8.44 -20.47 3.17
N SER A 42 9.71 -20.68 3.51
CA SER A 42 10.31 -20.07 4.70
C SER A 42 10.51 -18.56 4.46
N ASP A 43 10.49 -17.80 5.53
CA ASP A 43 10.74 -16.37 5.53
C ASP A 43 11.77 -15.95 6.57
N ARG A 44 12.20 -14.69 6.56
CA ARG A 44 13.19 -14.15 7.49
C ARG A 44 12.74 -14.21 8.95
N THR A 45 11.42 -14.12 9.20
CA THR A 45 10.86 -14.14 10.57
C THR A 45 10.77 -15.55 11.15
N GLY A 46 10.94 -16.59 10.32
CA GLY A 46 10.78 -17.98 10.73
C GLY A 46 9.32 -18.41 10.95
N THR A 47 8.34 -17.55 10.61
CA THR A 47 6.92 -17.86 10.72
C THR A 47 6.47 -18.86 9.66
N GLY A 48 6.96 -18.74 8.42
CA GLY A 48 6.51 -19.47 7.25
C GLY A 48 5.38 -18.76 6.52
N THR A 49 5.25 -19.06 5.23
CA THR A 49 4.24 -18.43 4.35
C THR A 49 3.72 -19.41 3.31
N ILE A 50 2.46 -19.17 2.86
CA ILE A 50 1.93 -19.67 1.60
C ILE A 50 2.08 -18.54 0.58
N SER A 51 2.80 -18.76 -0.53
CA SER A 51 3.22 -17.68 -1.43
C SER A 51 2.97 -17.99 -2.91
N LEU A 52 2.58 -16.96 -3.67
CA LEU A 52 2.58 -16.91 -5.14
C LEU A 52 3.44 -15.74 -5.61
N PHE A 53 4.19 -15.94 -6.69
CA PHE A 53 5.03 -14.89 -7.25
C PHE A 53 4.40 -14.22 -8.47
N GLY A 54 4.51 -12.88 -8.55
CA GLY A 54 4.15 -12.12 -9.75
C GLY A 54 2.64 -12.02 -9.99
N GLN A 55 1.92 -11.23 -9.18
CA GLN A 55 0.47 -11.08 -9.27
C GLN A 55 0.08 -9.62 -9.55
N GLN A 56 -1.12 -9.40 -10.09
CA GLN A 56 -1.65 -8.06 -10.34
C GLN A 56 -3.14 -7.96 -10.00
N MET A 57 -3.53 -6.81 -9.44
CA MET A 57 -4.93 -6.41 -9.23
C MET A 57 -5.18 -5.04 -9.83
N ARG A 58 -6.41 -4.76 -10.26
CA ARG A 58 -6.85 -3.48 -10.81
C ARG A 58 -8.08 -2.97 -10.08
N PHE A 59 -8.09 -1.68 -9.80
CA PHE A 59 -9.17 -0.97 -9.13
C PHE A 59 -9.53 0.28 -9.94
N ASP A 60 -10.76 0.33 -10.45
CA ASP A 60 -11.31 1.50 -11.12
C ASP A 60 -11.76 2.52 -10.07
N LEU A 61 -10.97 3.59 -9.91
CA LEU A 61 -11.22 4.62 -8.89
C LEU A 61 -12.47 5.46 -9.16
N SER A 62 -13.02 5.40 -10.38
CA SER A 62 -14.29 6.06 -10.70
C SER A 62 -15.50 5.32 -10.11
N LYS A 63 -15.34 4.06 -9.71
CA LYS A 63 -16.40 3.20 -9.15
C LYS A 63 -16.41 3.11 -7.63
N GLY A 64 -15.53 3.82 -6.97
CA GLY A 64 -15.41 3.85 -5.52
C GLY A 64 -13.97 3.79 -5.05
N PHE A 65 -13.77 4.14 -3.81
CA PHE A 65 -12.45 4.12 -3.17
C PHE A 65 -12.16 2.70 -2.63
N PRO A 66 -11.10 1.99 -3.08
CA PRO A 66 -10.89 0.59 -2.76
C PRO A 66 -10.38 0.38 -1.33
N LEU A 67 -11.21 0.73 -0.37
CA LEU A 67 -11.05 0.41 1.04
C LEU A 67 -11.75 -0.92 1.31
N ILE A 68 -10.98 -1.99 1.51
CA ILE A 68 -11.47 -3.37 1.62
C ILE A 68 -12.59 -3.44 2.65
N THR A 69 -13.68 -4.15 2.32
CA THR A 69 -14.92 -4.20 3.12
C THR A 69 -15.12 -5.53 3.85
N THR A 70 -14.45 -6.59 3.44
CA THR A 70 -14.53 -7.92 4.07
C THR A 70 -13.88 -7.98 5.46
N LYS A 71 -13.12 -6.95 5.80
CA LYS A 71 -12.72 -6.58 7.17
C LYS A 71 -12.55 -5.06 7.25
N ARG A 72 -12.61 -4.53 8.47
CA ARG A 72 -12.35 -3.09 8.68
C ARG A 72 -10.88 -2.77 8.41
N VAL A 73 -10.62 -1.83 7.50
CA VAL A 73 -9.33 -1.17 7.30
C VAL A 73 -9.34 0.17 8.06
N TRP A 74 -8.28 0.45 8.79
CA TRP A 74 -8.18 1.66 9.59
C TRP A 74 -7.69 2.84 8.75
N PHE A 75 -8.64 3.53 8.09
CA PHE A 75 -8.35 4.62 7.15
C PHE A 75 -7.54 5.77 7.77
N LYS A 76 -7.77 6.10 9.06
CA LYS A 76 -6.96 7.13 9.75
C LYS A 76 -5.46 6.80 9.69
N GLY A 77 -5.09 5.55 9.98
CA GLY A 77 -3.69 5.10 9.89
C GLY A 77 -3.13 5.21 8.47
N VAL A 78 -3.90 4.80 7.46
CA VAL A 78 -3.54 4.91 6.04
C VAL A 78 -3.26 6.37 5.64
N ALA A 79 -4.17 7.28 5.98
CA ALA A 79 -4.06 8.68 5.59
C ALA A 79 -2.87 9.39 6.28
N TYR A 80 -2.70 9.20 7.60
CA TYR A 80 -1.57 9.79 8.31
C TYR A 80 -0.22 9.24 7.84
N GLU A 81 -0.11 7.94 7.56
CA GLU A 81 1.11 7.37 7.00
C GLU A 81 1.47 7.99 5.64
N LEU A 82 0.50 8.12 4.73
CA LEU A 82 0.71 8.76 3.44
C LEU A 82 1.13 10.23 3.58
N LEU A 83 0.46 10.99 4.44
CA LEU A 83 0.84 12.38 4.74
C LEU A 83 2.25 12.46 5.33
N TRP A 84 2.63 11.52 6.17
CA TRP A 84 3.98 11.44 6.73
C TRP A 84 5.04 11.14 5.65
N PHE A 85 4.77 10.25 4.69
CA PHE A 85 5.64 10.05 3.53
C PHE A 85 5.80 11.33 2.70
N LEU A 86 4.69 12.04 2.44
CA LEU A 86 4.70 13.30 1.68
C LEU A 86 5.42 14.44 2.40
N ARG A 87 5.56 14.38 3.73
CA ARG A 87 6.40 15.30 4.52
C ARG A 87 7.89 15.03 4.36
N GLY A 88 8.29 13.91 3.80
CA GLY A 88 9.69 13.51 3.65
C GLY A 88 10.38 13.15 4.96
N SER A 89 9.62 12.83 6.00
CA SER A 89 10.15 12.48 7.32
C SER A 89 10.46 10.99 7.42
N SER A 90 11.45 10.65 8.25
CA SER A 90 11.74 9.28 8.70
C SER A 90 11.58 9.11 10.21
N ASN A 91 11.17 10.16 10.91
CA ASN A 91 10.92 10.14 12.36
C ASN A 91 9.42 9.97 12.62
N ILE A 92 9.06 9.00 13.48
CA ILE A 92 7.67 8.62 13.74
C ILE A 92 6.95 9.51 14.75
N ASN A 93 7.62 10.43 15.43
CA ASN A 93 7.01 11.23 16.50
C ASN A 93 5.74 11.95 16.05
N TRP A 94 5.74 12.47 14.81
CA TRP A 94 4.55 13.09 14.25
C TRP A 94 3.37 12.10 14.10
N LEU A 95 3.63 10.85 13.72
CA LEU A 95 2.60 9.81 13.67
C LEU A 95 2.05 9.50 15.08
N VAL A 96 2.93 9.34 16.05
CA VAL A 96 2.59 9.07 17.46
C VAL A 96 1.75 10.19 18.05
N GLU A 97 2.08 11.46 17.80
CA GLU A 97 1.29 12.65 18.20
C GLU A 97 -0.14 12.62 17.67
N HIS A 98 -0.37 11.97 16.51
CA HIS A 98 -1.68 11.78 15.90
C HIS A 98 -2.34 10.43 16.25
N GLY A 99 -1.72 9.66 17.18
CA GLY A 99 -2.22 8.37 17.64
C GLY A 99 -2.07 7.25 16.62
N VAL A 100 -1.03 7.31 15.77
CA VAL A 100 -0.70 6.29 14.77
C VAL A 100 0.61 5.62 15.18
N HIS A 101 0.51 4.34 15.54
CA HIS A 101 1.57 3.55 16.15
C HIS A 101 2.05 2.38 15.29
N ILE A 102 1.79 2.43 13.98
CA ILE A 102 2.06 1.31 13.07
C ILE A 102 3.55 1.13 12.74
N TRP A 103 4.41 2.04 13.19
CA TRP A 103 5.85 2.01 12.98
C TRP A 103 6.68 1.89 14.28
N ASP A 104 6.03 1.85 15.44
CA ASP A 104 6.72 1.86 16.76
C ASP A 104 7.72 0.71 16.91
N GLU A 105 7.42 -0.48 16.38
CA GLU A 105 8.26 -1.68 16.53
C GLU A 105 9.59 -1.61 15.78
N TRP A 106 9.71 -0.72 14.80
CA TRP A 106 10.93 -0.57 13.98
C TRP A 106 11.74 0.68 14.30
N ALA A 107 11.16 1.63 15.03
CA ALA A 107 11.85 2.87 15.36
C ALA A 107 12.90 2.69 16.46
N ASP A 108 13.99 3.47 16.35
CA ASP A 108 14.96 3.58 17.44
C ASP A 108 14.38 4.37 18.64
N ALA A 109 15.17 4.52 19.69
CA ALA A 109 14.75 5.21 20.92
C ALA A 109 14.37 6.69 20.71
N ASP A 110 14.86 7.32 19.64
CA ASP A 110 14.58 8.70 19.27
C ASP A 110 13.43 8.80 18.23
N GLY A 111 12.87 7.66 17.83
CA GLY A 111 11.77 7.56 16.86
C GLY A 111 12.21 7.56 15.39
N ASN A 112 13.49 7.30 15.09
CA ASN A 112 13.99 7.31 13.72
C ASN A 112 13.97 5.91 13.09
N LEU A 113 13.72 5.88 11.77
CA LEU A 113 13.65 4.67 10.96
C LEU A 113 14.78 4.60 9.90
N GLY A 114 15.67 5.58 9.87
CA GLY A 114 16.61 5.75 8.76
C GLY A 114 15.91 6.30 7.49
N PRO A 115 16.58 6.28 6.32
CA PRO A 115 16.11 6.96 5.12
C PRO A 115 14.99 6.19 4.38
N VAL A 116 13.89 5.87 5.10
CA VAL A 116 12.75 5.13 4.56
C VAL A 116 11.87 5.99 3.65
N TYR A 117 11.00 5.40 2.90
CA TYR A 117 9.95 5.91 2.01
C TYR A 117 9.94 7.43 1.76
N GLY A 118 9.48 8.22 2.72
CA GLY A 118 9.32 9.67 2.59
C GLY A 118 10.63 10.40 2.29
N VAL A 119 11.74 9.99 2.90
CA VAL A 119 13.07 10.54 2.60
C VAL A 119 13.45 10.25 1.16
N GLN A 120 13.29 9.01 0.69
CA GLN A 120 13.60 8.66 -0.70
C GLN A 120 12.70 9.39 -1.69
N TRP A 121 11.39 9.56 -1.38
CA TRP A 121 10.46 10.27 -2.25
C TRP A 121 10.78 11.76 -2.39
N ARG A 122 11.20 12.41 -1.29
CA ARG A 122 11.30 13.86 -1.19
C ARG A 122 12.74 14.41 -1.19
N SER A 123 13.70 13.57 -0.87
CA SER A 123 15.10 13.98 -0.67
C SER A 123 16.09 12.90 -1.12
N TRP A 124 15.84 12.28 -2.28
CA TRP A 124 16.73 11.27 -2.85
C TRP A 124 18.15 11.82 -3.00
N PRO A 125 19.18 11.22 -2.39
CA PRO A 125 20.56 11.69 -2.50
C PRO A 125 21.04 11.67 -3.96
N ALA A 126 21.48 12.80 -4.44
CA ALA A 126 21.98 12.98 -5.83
C ALA A 126 23.18 13.92 -5.86
N PRO A 127 24.26 13.65 -5.07
CA PRO A 127 25.39 14.55 -4.92
C PRO A 127 26.09 14.77 -6.26
N THR A 128 26.59 15.99 -6.47
CA THR A 128 27.45 16.34 -7.58
C THR A 128 28.78 16.90 -7.05
N LYS A 129 29.75 17.09 -7.95
CA LYS A 129 31.05 17.69 -7.56
C LYS A 129 30.87 19.11 -7.02
N ASP A 130 29.89 19.86 -7.52
CA ASP A 130 29.66 21.27 -7.18
C ASP A 130 28.64 21.41 -6.05
N ASP A 131 27.81 20.41 -5.81
CA ASP A 131 26.82 20.35 -4.73
C ASP A 131 26.76 18.96 -4.09
N PRO A 132 27.55 18.71 -3.05
CA PRO A 132 27.59 17.41 -2.36
C PRO A 132 26.32 17.10 -1.56
N ASN A 133 25.46 18.09 -1.29
CA ASN A 133 24.20 17.94 -0.54
C ASN A 133 22.96 17.94 -1.44
N ARG A 134 23.15 17.93 -2.75
CA ARG A 134 22.05 17.93 -3.70
C ARG A 134 21.14 16.72 -3.48
N THR A 135 19.84 16.98 -3.49
CA THR A 135 18.80 15.95 -3.46
C THR A 135 17.81 16.12 -4.62
N ILE A 136 17.03 15.09 -4.87
CA ILE A 136 15.95 15.09 -5.85
C ILE A 136 14.63 14.87 -5.09
N ASP A 137 13.67 15.78 -5.27
CA ASP A 137 12.28 15.60 -4.86
C ASP A 137 11.52 14.90 -5.99
N GLN A 138 11.36 13.58 -5.88
CA GLN A 138 10.71 12.76 -6.91
C GLN A 138 9.21 13.09 -7.04
N ILE A 139 8.53 13.41 -5.93
CA ILE A 139 7.10 13.77 -5.93
C ILE A 139 6.90 15.11 -6.67
N ALA A 140 7.70 16.13 -6.35
CA ALA A 140 7.62 17.41 -7.05
C ALA A 140 7.89 17.26 -8.55
N ASN A 141 8.89 16.46 -8.92
CA ASN A 141 9.20 16.19 -10.33
C ASN A 141 8.06 15.48 -11.06
N VAL A 142 7.41 14.49 -10.44
CA VAL A 142 6.27 13.80 -11.04
C VAL A 142 5.08 14.74 -11.17
N MET A 143 4.80 15.58 -10.17
CA MET A 143 3.74 16.59 -10.24
C MET A 143 3.97 17.58 -11.40
N ASP A 144 5.22 17.99 -11.62
CA ASP A 144 5.59 18.86 -12.75
C ASP A 144 5.37 18.13 -14.09
N LEU A 145 5.80 16.86 -14.21
CA LEU A 145 5.60 16.06 -15.41
C LEU A 145 4.12 15.85 -15.75
N ILE A 146 3.27 15.56 -14.76
CA ILE A 146 1.83 15.39 -14.98
C ILE A 146 1.21 16.67 -15.54
N ARG A 147 1.63 17.85 -15.06
CA ARG A 147 1.09 19.14 -15.51
C ARG A 147 1.62 19.57 -16.88
N ASN A 148 2.92 19.44 -17.11
CA ASN A 148 3.62 20.07 -18.22
C ASN A 148 4.02 19.12 -19.34
N ASN A 149 4.05 17.79 -19.07
CA ASN A 149 4.38 16.75 -20.04
C ASN A 149 3.61 15.44 -19.72
N PRO A 150 2.27 15.44 -19.83
CA PRO A 150 1.42 14.31 -19.43
C PRO A 150 1.69 13.02 -20.22
N ASP A 151 2.29 13.11 -21.43
CA ASP A 151 2.69 11.94 -22.24
C ASP A 151 4.02 11.30 -21.78
N SER A 152 4.66 11.85 -20.75
CA SER A 152 5.93 11.34 -20.25
C SER A 152 5.79 9.93 -19.68
N ARG A 153 6.71 9.05 -20.05
CA ARG A 153 6.87 7.69 -19.49
C ARG A 153 7.83 7.67 -18.29
N ARG A 154 8.24 8.84 -17.79
CA ARG A 154 9.22 9.02 -16.71
C ARG A 154 8.59 9.43 -15.38
N MET A 155 7.28 9.32 -15.24
CA MET A 155 6.54 9.62 -14.03
C MET A 155 6.71 8.50 -13.01
N ILE A 156 7.93 8.28 -12.55
CA ILE A 156 8.30 7.20 -11.63
C ILE A 156 8.81 7.79 -10.33
N VAL A 157 8.40 7.18 -9.21
CA VAL A 157 8.93 7.41 -7.87
C VAL A 157 9.42 6.09 -7.31
N THR A 158 10.64 6.03 -6.80
CA THR A 158 11.22 4.84 -6.18
C THR A 158 11.63 5.11 -4.74
N ALA A 159 11.31 4.17 -3.86
CA ALA A 159 11.82 4.14 -2.49
C ALA A 159 12.99 3.16 -2.33
N TRP A 160 13.20 2.27 -3.32
CA TRP A 160 14.27 1.28 -3.28
C TRP A 160 15.59 1.93 -3.71
N ASN A 161 16.44 2.23 -2.74
CA ASN A 161 17.78 2.78 -2.94
C ASN A 161 18.83 1.76 -2.50
N PRO A 162 19.49 1.05 -3.44
CA PRO A 162 20.48 0.02 -3.10
C PRO A 162 21.65 0.54 -2.25
N ALA A 163 21.98 1.83 -2.33
CA ALA A 163 23.05 2.43 -1.55
C ALA A 163 22.65 2.70 -0.09
N GLU A 164 21.37 2.75 0.24
CA GLU A 164 20.88 3.11 1.56
C GLU A 164 19.96 2.08 2.22
N VAL A 165 19.59 1.02 1.49
CA VAL A 165 18.61 0.03 1.98
C VAL A 165 19.04 -0.65 3.29
N GLU A 166 20.33 -0.80 3.53
CA GLU A 166 20.88 -1.39 4.76
C GLU A 166 20.83 -0.42 5.95
N ASN A 167 20.65 0.88 5.69
CA ASN A 167 20.51 1.91 6.71
C ASN A 167 19.04 2.15 7.12
N MET A 168 18.10 1.42 6.52
CA MET A 168 16.68 1.51 6.80
C MET A 168 16.28 0.48 7.85
N ALA A 169 15.51 0.89 8.85
CA ALA A 169 14.98 -0.02 9.86
C ALA A 169 14.11 -1.13 9.22
N LEU A 170 13.41 -0.80 8.12
CA LEU A 170 12.66 -1.74 7.29
C LEU A 170 12.83 -1.40 5.81
N PRO A 171 13.50 -2.26 5.00
CA PRO A 171 13.59 -2.08 3.56
C PRO A 171 12.23 -1.94 2.88
N PRO A 172 12.02 -1.00 1.93
CA PRO A 172 10.72 -0.70 1.37
C PRO A 172 10.05 -1.92 0.71
N CYS A 173 8.85 -2.27 1.16
CA CYS A 173 8.03 -3.32 0.54
C CYS A 173 7.40 -2.81 -0.77
N HIS A 174 6.74 -1.65 -0.74
CA HIS A 174 6.25 -0.95 -1.93
C HIS A 174 7.40 -0.13 -2.51
N ALA A 175 8.10 -0.74 -3.48
CA ALA A 175 9.42 -0.33 -3.92
C ALA A 175 9.41 0.84 -4.89
N LEU A 176 8.48 0.85 -5.83
CA LEU A 176 8.32 1.92 -6.83
C LEU A 176 6.88 2.02 -7.33
N PHE A 177 6.51 3.20 -7.82
CA PHE A 177 5.25 3.41 -8.50
C PHE A 177 5.41 4.35 -9.68
N GLN A 178 4.50 4.22 -10.65
CA GLN A 178 4.49 4.98 -11.90
C GLN A 178 3.09 5.53 -12.14
N PHE A 179 3.03 6.77 -12.64
CA PHE A 179 1.79 7.38 -13.09
C PHE A 179 1.65 7.33 -14.61
N TYR A 180 0.40 7.37 -15.04
CA TYR A 180 0.01 7.36 -16.44
C TYR A 180 -1.20 8.28 -16.65
N VAL A 181 -1.11 9.18 -17.62
CA VAL A 181 -2.20 10.10 -17.99
C VAL A 181 -2.77 9.68 -19.34
N ALA A 182 -4.08 9.46 -19.38
CA ALA A 182 -4.82 9.21 -20.62
C ALA A 182 -6.28 9.64 -20.46
N ASP A 183 -6.88 10.16 -21.51
CA ASP A 183 -8.30 10.53 -21.58
C ASP A 183 -8.75 11.42 -20.40
N GLY A 184 -7.88 12.35 -19.98
CA GLY A 184 -8.15 13.26 -18.85
C GLY A 184 -8.11 12.59 -17.47
N LYS A 185 -7.59 11.37 -17.38
CA LYS A 185 -7.50 10.59 -16.14
C LYS A 185 -6.07 10.31 -15.75
N LEU A 186 -5.82 10.26 -14.42
CA LEU A 186 -4.56 9.85 -13.83
C LEU A 186 -4.69 8.44 -13.25
N SER A 187 -3.86 7.53 -13.70
CA SER A 187 -3.71 6.16 -13.16
C SER A 187 -2.37 5.98 -12.50
N CYS A 188 -2.30 5.08 -11.53
CA CYS A 188 -1.07 4.73 -10.83
C CYS A 188 -0.85 3.23 -10.83
N GLN A 189 0.38 2.79 -11.13
CA GLN A 189 0.80 1.40 -10.93
C GLN A 189 1.86 1.32 -9.84
N LEU A 190 1.61 0.50 -8.83
CA LEU A 190 2.55 0.17 -7.76
C LEU A 190 3.23 -1.17 -8.04
N TYR A 191 4.54 -1.26 -7.83
CA TYR A 191 5.24 -2.52 -7.65
C TYR A 191 5.62 -2.71 -6.17
N GLN A 192 5.06 -3.75 -5.56
CA GLN A 192 5.32 -4.16 -4.18
C GLN A 192 6.10 -5.48 -4.19
N ARG A 193 7.34 -5.49 -3.71
CA ARG A 193 8.24 -6.65 -3.77
C ARG A 193 7.89 -7.76 -2.77
N SER A 194 7.32 -7.37 -1.62
CA SER A 194 6.96 -8.23 -0.51
C SER A 194 5.59 -7.83 0.00
N CYS A 195 4.64 -8.74 -0.03
CA CYS A 195 3.23 -8.45 0.04
C CYS A 195 2.55 -9.33 1.09
N ASP A 196 2.55 -8.88 2.35
CA ASP A 196 1.68 -9.44 3.38
C ASP A 196 0.23 -9.15 2.98
N MET A 197 -0.42 -10.19 2.45
CA MET A 197 -1.78 -10.06 1.92
C MET A 197 -2.80 -9.73 3.00
N PHE A 198 -2.57 -10.12 4.25
CA PHE A 198 -3.56 -9.91 5.29
C PHE A 198 -3.47 -8.54 5.96
N LEU A 199 -2.29 -8.11 6.42
CA LEU A 199 -2.13 -6.82 7.12
C LEU A 199 -1.73 -5.68 6.18
N GLY A 200 -0.66 -5.86 5.40
CA GLY A 200 -0.03 -4.78 4.63
C GLY A 200 -0.79 -4.38 3.37
N VAL A 201 -1.14 -5.34 2.51
CA VAL A 201 -1.70 -5.05 1.18
C VAL A 201 -2.99 -4.23 1.22
N PRO A 202 -3.98 -4.48 2.12
CA PRO A 202 -5.16 -3.63 2.23
C PRO A 202 -4.85 -2.15 2.53
N PHE A 203 -3.83 -1.88 3.35
CA PHE A 203 -3.34 -0.53 3.63
C PHE A 203 -2.70 0.08 2.39
N ASN A 204 -1.86 -0.67 1.68
CA ASN A 204 -1.16 -0.17 0.50
C ASN A 204 -2.13 0.12 -0.66
N ILE A 205 -3.17 -0.71 -0.88
CA ILE A 205 -4.23 -0.44 -1.85
C ILE A 205 -4.88 0.91 -1.55
N ALA A 206 -5.32 1.13 -0.31
CA ALA A 206 -5.97 2.37 0.09
C ALA A 206 -5.02 3.58 0.01
N SER A 207 -3.77 3.44 0.46
CA SER A 207 -2.76 4.51 0.46
C SER A 207 -2.44 5.03 -0.95
N TYR A 208 -2.15 4.12 -1.89
CA TYR A 208 -1.82 4.54 -3.27
C TYR A 208 -3.05 4.97 -4.07
N SER A 209 -4.23 4.44 -3.76
CA SER A 209 -5.47 4.96 -4.31
C SER A 209 -5.74 6.39 -3.83
N LEU A 210 -5.52 6.67 -2.54
CA LEU A 210 -5.62 8.02 -1.98
C LEU A 210 -4.61 8.96 -2.64
N LEU A 211 -3.34 8.57 -2.75
CA LEU A 211 -2.31 9.35 -3.43
C LEU A 211 -2.70 9.67 -4.87
N THR A 212 -3.24 8.69 -5.61
CA THR A 212 -3.69 8.88 -6.99
C THR A 212 -4.82 9.93 -7.08
N CYS A 213 -5.81 9.85 -6.18
CA CYS A 213 -6.90 10.83 -6.12
C CYS A 213 -6.39 12.24 -5.75
N MET A 214 -5.49 12.36 -4.78
CA MET A 214 -4.87 13.63 -4.39
C MET A 214 -4.11 14.28 -5.56
N MET A 215 -3.27 13.50 -6.25
CA MET A 215 -2.47 13.99 -7.38
C MET A 215 -3.35 14.34 -8.58
N ALA A 216 -4.40 13.57 -8.87
CA ALA A 216 -5.38 13.88 -9.90
C ALA A 216 -6.05 15.23 -9.61
N GLN A 217 -6.56 15.43 -8.39
CA GLN A 217 -7.18 16.70 -7.98
C GLN A 217 -6.22 17.89 -8.12
N GLN A 218 -4.96 17.73 -7.71
CA GLN A 218 -3.94 18.80 -7.79
C GLN A 218 -3.51 19.15 -9.22
N THR A 219 -3.75 18.24 -10.15
CA THR A 219 -3.37 18.43 -11.57
C THR A 219 -4.56 18.66 -12.49
N GLY A 220 -5.79 18.71 -11.93
CA GLY A 220 -7.03 18.93 -12.69
C GLY A 220 -7.44 17.72 -13.55
N LEU A 221 -7.00 16.53 -13.19
CA LEU A 221 -7.37 15.28 -13.82
C LEU A 221 -8.41 14.52 -12.98
N GLU A 222 -9.15 13.61 -13.62
CA GLU A 222 -9.99 12.65 -12.90
C GLU A 222 -9.17 11.43 -12.45
N PRO A 223 -9.49 10.78 -11.31
CA PRO A 223 -8.91 9.51 -10.96
C PRO A 223 -9.24 8.41 -11.99
N GLY A 224 -8.22 7.69 -12.45
CA GLY A 224 -8.34 6.57 -13.37
C GLY A 224 -8.34 5.22 -12.65
N GLU A 225 -7.31 4.41 -12.89
CA GLU A 225 -7.13 3.11 -12.24
C GLU A 225 -5.97 3.15 -11.23
N PHE A 226 -6.12 2.40 -10.15
CA PHE A 226 -5.00 1.93 -9.36
C PHE A 226 -4.67 0.49 -9.76
N VAL A 227 -3.43 0.25 -10.21
CA VAL A 227 -2.91 -1.07 -10.59
C VAL A 227 -1.88 -1.50 -9.56
N TRP A 228 -2.21 -2.51 -8.77
CA TRP A 228 -1.29 -3.09 -7.81
C TRP A 228 -0.59 -4.29 -8.45
N THR A 229 0.75 -4.33 -8.37
CA THR A 229 1.57 -5.44 -8.87
C THR A 229 2.45 -5.94 -7.73
N GLY A 230 2.27 -7.19 -7.33
CA GLY A 230 3.00 -7.84 -6.26
C GLY A 230 4.07 -8.79 -6.78
N GLY A 231 5.23 -8.78 -6.16
CA GLY A 231 6.29 -9.77 -6.33
C GLY A 231 5.99 -11.04 -5.52
N ASP A 232 6.52 -11.15 -4.31
CA ASP A 232 6.21 -12.23 -3.37
C ASP A 232 4.90 -11.91 -2.63
N CYS A 233 3.80 -12.50 -3.09
CA CYS A 233 2.46 -12.33 -2.52
C CYS A 233 2.18 -13.48 -1.56
N HIS A 234 2.09 -13.19 -0.26
CA HIS A 234 2.05 -14.25 0.74
C HIS A 234 1.01 -14.02 1.83
N VAL A 235 0.55 -15.14 2.36
CA VAL A 235 -0.19 -15.25 3.61
C VAL A 235 0.72 -15.92 4.62
N TYR A 236 0.98 -15.28 5.76
CA TYR A 236 1.74 -15.88 6.85
C TYR A 236 0.99 -17.05 7.46
N ASP A 237 1.71 -18.09 7.90
CA ASP A 237 1.12 -19.31 8.49
C ASP A 237 0.20 -18.98 9.68
N ASN A 238 0.59 -18.00 10.49
CA ASN A 238 -0.20 -17.53 11.65
C ASN A 238 -1.36 -16.59 11.29
N HIS A 239 -1.58 -16.30 9.99
CA HIS A 239 -2.72 -15.52 9.48
C HIS A 239 -3.76 -16.39 8.76
N VAL A 240 -3.54 -17.68 8.59
CA VAL A 240 -4.41 -18.56 7.79
C VAL A 240 -5.84 -18.55 8.31
N GLU A 241 -6.07 -18.70 9.61
CA GLU A 241 -7.41 -18.72 10.18
C GLU A 241 -8.16 -17.41 9.95
N GLN A 242 -7.45 -16.27 10.11
CA GLN A 242 -7.99 -14.95 9.87
C GLN A 242 -8.37 -14.73 8.39
N VAL A 243 -7.56 -15.26 7.49
CA VAL A 243 -7.81 -15.21 6.04
C VAL A 243 -9.01 -16.07 5.67
N LEU A 244 -9.13 -17.28 6.21
CA LEU A 244 -10.31 -18.14 5.98
C LEU A 244 -11.59 -17.47 6.48
N GLU A 245 -11.55 -16.84 7.67
CA GLU A 245 -12.66 -16.03 8.18
C GLU A 245 -13.00 -14.89 7.23
N GLN A 246 -12.00 -14.11 6.79
CA GLN A 246 -12.22 -12.99 5.86
C GLN A 246 -12.84 -13.45 4.53
N LEU A 247 -12.36 -14.56 3.97
CA LEU A 247 -12.86 -15.12 2.71
C LEU A 247 -14.28 -15.68 2.78
N SER A 248 -14.81 -15.95 3.97
CA SER A 248 -16.20 -16.35 4.16
C SER A 248 -17.21 -15.21 4.14
N ARG A 249 -16.75 -13.95 4.16
CA ARG A 249 -17.55 -12.75 4.27
C ARG A 249 -17.92 -12.19 2.90
N ALA A 250 -19.20 -11.90 2.66
CA ALA A 250 -19.62 -11.21 1.45
C ALA A 250 -19.11 -9.75 1.44
N PRO A 251 -18.61 -9.24 0.31
CA PRO A 251 -18.17 -7.86 0.22
C PRO A 251 -19.33 -6.88 0.27
N TYR A 252 -19.08 -5.67 0.74
CA TYR A 252 -19.94 -4.50 0.52
C TYR A 252 -19.37 -3.63 -0.60
N PRO A 253 -20.17 -2.75 -1.21
CA PRO A 253 -19.68 -1.76 -2.15
C PRO A 253 -18.54 -0.92 -1.54
N TYR A 254 -17.56 -0.55 -2.36
CA TYR A 254 -16.53 0.37 -1.91
C TYR A 254 -17.13 1.73 -1.51
N PRO A 255 -16.58 2.37 -0.47
CA PRO A 255 -17.01 3.70 -0.06
C PRO A 255 -16.73 4.76 -1.12
N THR A 256 -17.34 5.92 -0.94
CA THR A 256 -17.01 7.13 -1.69
C THR A 256 -15.92 7.91 -0.95
N LEU A 257 -14.96 8.44 -1.70
CA LEU A 257 -13.95 9.39 -1.18
C LEU A 257 -14.19 10.76 -1.80
N SER A 258 -14.36 11.78 -0.97
CA SER A 258 -14.25 13.17 -1.38
C SER A 258 -13.06 13.83 -0.68
N ILE A 259 -12.42 14.80 -1.34
CA ILE A 259 -11.20 15.43 -0.87
C ILE A 259 -11.36 16.94 -0.98
N ASP A 260 -11.24 17.66 0.13
CA ASP A 260 -11.13 19.12 0.11
C ASP A 260 -9.78 19.53 -0.47
N LYS A 261 -9.78 20.47 -1.42
CA LYS A 261 -8.56 20.81 -2.16
C LYS A 261 -7.60 21.64 -1.32
N ALA A 262 -6.46 21.07 -0.98
CA ALA A 262 -5.35 21.79 -0.37
C ALA A 262 -4.59 22.70 -1.37
N PRO A 263 -3.81 23.69 -0.91
CA PRO A 263 -2.98 24.55 -1.78
C PRO A 263 -1.96 23.79 -2.62
N SER A 264 -1.41 22.69 -2.08
CA SER A 264 -0.49 21.79 -2.78
C SER A 264 -0.61 20.34 -2.31
N ILE A 265 0.03 19.41 -3.04
CA ILE A 265 0.10 17.99 -2.67
C ILE A 265 0.74 17.77 -1.29
N PHE A 266 1.53 18.70 -0.80
CA PHE A 266 2.28 18.61 0.46
C PHE A 266 1.55 19.24 1.64
N GLU A 267 0.39 19.88 1.43
CA GLU A 267 -0.32 20.65 2.45
C GLU A 267 -1.65 20.05 2.88
N TYR A 268 -2.01 18.89 2.32
CA TYR A 268 -3.18 18.16 2.79
C TYR A 268 -3.08 17.80 4.26
N GLN A 269 -4.23 17.84 4.96
CA GLN A 269 -4.42 17.38 6.31
C GLN A 269 -5.39 16.19 6.32
N TYR A 270 -5.44 15.46 7.42
CA TYR A 270 -6.36 14.33 7.54
C TYR A 270 -7.83 14.74 7.38
N GLU A 271 -8.17 15.94 7.87
CA GLU A 271 -9.50 16.53 7.84
C GLU A 271 -10.00 16.84 6.42
N ASP A 272 -9.11 16.91 5.44
CA ASP A 272 -9.46 17.12 4.02
C ASP A 272 -10.03 15.84 3.37
N PHE A 273 -9.93 14.68 4.01
CA PHE A 273 -10.35 13.39 3.47
C PHE A 273 -11.64 12.92 4.08
N HIS A 274 -12.68 12.77 3.26
CA HIS A 274 -14.00 12.34 3.69
C HIS A 274 -14.35 11.00 3.04
N VAL A 275 -14.36 9.94 3.86
CA VAL A 275 -14.78 8.60 3.44
C VAL A 275 -16.23 8.41 3.87
N GLU A 276 -17.14 8.29 2.90
CA GLU A 276 -18.57 8.15 3.13
C GLU A 276 -19.03 6.75 2.71
N ASN A 277 -20.07 6.27 3.38
CA ASN A 277 -20.71 4.98 3.09
C ASN A 277 -19.75 3.77 3.24
N TYR A 278 -18.75 3.85 4.10
CA TYR A 278 -17.88 2.73 4.40
C TYR A 278 -18.60 1.68 5.25
N GLN A 279 -19.34 0.81 4.57
CA GLN A 279 -19.92 -0.38 5.15
C GLN A 279 -18.88 -1.52 5.11
N HIS A 280 -18.63 -2.16 6.24
CA HIS A 280 -17.58 -3.16 6.35
C HIS A 280 -17.88 -4.19 7.44
N HIS A 281 -17.29 -5.36 7.34
CA HIS A 281 -17.28 -6.34 8.41
C HIS A 281 -16.35 -5.90 9.57
N ALA A 282 -16.51 -6.53 10.71
CA ALA A 282 -15.68 -6.28 11.89
C ALA A 282 -14.18 -6.51 11.59
N LYS A 283 -13.32 -5.78 12.33
CA LYS A 283 -11.88 -6.01 12.34
C LYS A 283 -11.59 -7.49 12.68
N ILE A 284 -10.64 -8.09 11.99
CA ILE A 284 -10.03 -9.36 12.35
C ILE A 284 -8.62 -9.05 12.85
N ALA A 285 -8.33 -9.39 14.10
CA ALA A 285 -7.01 -9.17 14.68
C ALA A 285 -6.03 -10.27 14.23
N ALA A 286 -4.78 -9.88 13.96
CA ALA A 286 -3.70 -10.79 13.68
C ALA A 286 -2.38 -10.24 14.25
N PRO A 287 -1.43 -11.12 14.63
CA PRO A 287 -0.10 -10.70 15.06
C PRO A 287 0.70 -10.14 13.87
N VAL A 288 1.56 -9.18 14.14
CA VAL A 288 2.54 -8.71 13.14
C VAL A 288 3.70 -9.71 13.10
N ALA A 289 4.16 -10.08 11.90
CA ALA A 289 5.36 -10.88 11.72
C ALA A 289 6.59 -9.95 11.72
N VAL A 290 7.44 -10.03 12.75
CA VAL A 290 8.62 -9.20 12.98
C VAL A 290 9.91 -10.02 12.94
#